data_d8a7dbfcd2d536e8d784afe62d4608e7
#
_entry.id   d8a7dbfcd2d536e8d784afe62d4608e7
#
_cell.length_a   1.000
_cell.length_b   1.000
_cell.length_c   1.000
_cell.angle_alpha   90.00
_cell.angle_beta   90.00
_cell.angle_gamma   90.00
#
_symmetry.space_group_name_H-M   'P 1'
#
loop_
_entity.id
_entity.type
_entity.pdbx_description
1 polymer ?
#
loop_
_entity_poly.entity_id
_entity_poly.type
_entity_poly.pdbx_seq_one_letter_code
_entity_poly.pdbx_strand_id
1 'polypeptide(L)'
;MKDFHQDNAIIRNLTVSIFLLGFTLGPLVMAPLSELYGRLIVYLLSIATFIVFLMGCGWSESIVSFLILRFIAGCAASSPSTIGGGTVADVIPVQERGAAMAVTAVGPILAPVIGPVVGGFVAQQLGWRWTFWLVGFAVRTHSHFVESI
;
A
#
# COMPACT_ATOMS: atom_id res chain seq x y z
N MET A 1 -2.32 18.31 8.91
CA MET A 1 -3.11 17.97 10.11
C MET A 1 -3.60 19.17 10.89
N LYS A 2 -3.10 20.37 10.65
CA LYS A 2 -3.69 21.63 11.16
C LYS A 2 -5.10 21.88 10.62
N ASP A 3 -5.41 21.34 9.44
CA ASP A 3 -6.70 21.52 8.78
C ASP A 3 -7.88 20.82 9.48
N PHE A 4 -7.61 19.87 10.39
CA PHE A 4 -8.65 19.16 11.14
C PHE A 4 -8.91 19.73 12.55
N HIS A 5 -8.37 20.89 12.89
CA HIS A 5 -8.53 21.59 14.16
C HIS A 5 -8.33 20.74 15.45
N GLN A 6 -7.66 19.60 15.33
CA GLN A 6 -7.38 18.72 16.46
C GLN A 6 -5.91 18.28 16.45
N ASP A 7 -5.12 18.92 17.30
CA ASP A 7 -3.71 18.56 17.57
C ASP A 7 -3.55 17.31 18.46
N ASN A 8 -4.54 16.40 18.47
CA ASN A 8 -4.48 15.23 19.32
C ASN A 8 -3.56 14.15 18.71
N ALA A 9 -2.50 13.82 19.43
CA ALA A 9 -1.61 12.69 19.14
C ALA A 9 -2.40 11.37 18.94
N ILE A 10 -3.56 11.24 19.57
CA ILE A 10 -4.49 10.13 19.46
C ILE A 10 -5.00 9.97 18.01
N ILE A 11 -5.44 11.03 17.36
CA ILE A 11 -5.97 10.96 15.98
C ILE A 11 -4.87 10.58 14.99
N ARG A 12 -3.66 11.10 15.19
CA ARG A 12 -2.50 10.75 14.37
C ARG A 12 -2.14 9.26 14.50
N ASN A 13 -2.15 8.74 15.72
CA ASN A 13 -1.89 7.32 15.99
C ASN A 13 -3.01 6.42 15.46
N LEU A 14 -4.29 6.82 15.60
CA LEU A 14 -5.43 6.11 15.03
C LEU A 14 -5.34 5.98 13.51
N THR A 15 -4.89 7.01 12.81
CA THR A 15 -4.69 7.00 11.36
C THR A 15 -3.72 5.90 10.91
N VAL A 16 -2.62 5.73 11.63
CA VAL A 16 -1.64 4.68 11.35
C VAL A 16 -2.18 3.31 11.73
N SER A 17 -2.81 3.20 12.90
CA SER A 17 -3.36 1.93 13.41
C SER A 17 -4.45 1.37 12.50
N ILE A 18 -5.35 2.21 12.00
CA ILE A 18 -6.42 1.79 11.08
C ILE A 18 -5.86 1.29 9.75
N PHE A 19 -4.83 1.94 9.22
CA PHE A 19 -4.15 1.45 8.02
C PHE A 19 -3.51 0.08 8.26
N LEU A 20 -2.82 -0.12 9.39
CA LEU A 20 -2.21 -1.39 9.77
C LEU A 20 -3.24 -2.49 10.00
N LEU A 21 -4.39 -2.17 10.62
CA LEU A 21 -5.51 -3.11 10.74
C LEU A 21 -6.00 -3.57 9.37
N GLY A 22 -6.22 -2.64 8.44
CA GLY A 22 -6.57 -2.97 7.06
C GLY A 22 -5.52 -3.86 6.39
N PHE A 23 -4.24 -3.51 6.55
CA PHE A 23 -3.12 -4.28 6.00
C PHE A 23 -3.04 -5.71 6.57
N THR A 24 -3.35 -5.89 7.85
CA THR A 24 -3.36 -7.21 8.52
C THR A 24 -4.56 -8.06 8.09
N LEU A 25 -5.74 -7.45 7.91
CA LEU A 25 -6.96 -8.16 7.50
C LEU A 25 -7.01 -8.41 5.98
N GLY A 26 -6.31 -7.60 5.21
CA GLY A 26 -6.28 -7.71 3.75
C GLY A 26 -5.94 -9.10 3.22
N PRO A 27 -4.90 -9.79 3.72
CA PRO A 27 -4.54 -11.14 3.27
C PRO A 27 -5.65 -12.17 3.40
N LEU A 28 -6.51 -12.05 4.42
CA LEU A 28 -7.63 -12.97 4.62
C LEU A 28 -8.66 -12.93 3.48
N VAL A 29 -8.76 -11.80 2.81
CA VAL A 29 -9.66 -11.60 1.66
C VAL A 29 -8.91 -11.80 0.34
N MET A 30 -7.70 -11.23 0.23
CA MET A 30 -6.95 -11.21 -1.03
C MET A 30 -6.36 -12.56 -1.40
N ALA A 31 -5.96 -13.39 -0.42
CA ALA A 31 -5.41 -14.71 -0.70
C ALA A 31 -6.45 -15.62 -1.39
N PRO A 32 -7.65 -15.90 -0.82
CA PRO A 32 -8.63 -16.74 -1.49
C PRO A 32 -9.15 -16.12 -2.79
N LEU A 33 -9.27 -14.79 -2.87
CA LEU A 33 -9.67 -14.12 -4.11
C LEU A 33 -8.67 -14.37 -5.24
N SER A 34 -7.38 -14.33 -4.94
CA SER A 34 -6.31 -14.55 -5.92
C SER A 34 -6.27 -15.99 -6.46
N GLU A 35 -6.73 -16.97 -5.67
CA GLU A 35 -6.84 -18.35 -6.11
C GLU A 35 -8.07 -18.58 -7.00
N LEU A 36 -9.18 -17.87 -6.75
CA LEU A 36 -10.42 -18.01 -7.51
C LEU A 36 -10.39 -17.28 -8.85
N TYR A 37 -9.90 -16.03 -8.87
CA TYR A 37 -9.95 -15.15 -10.04
C TYR A 37 -8.62 -15.00 -10.77
N GLY A 38 -7.57 -15.61 -10.24
CA GLY A 38 -6.22 -15.51 -10.78
C GLY A 38 -5.40 -14.36 -10.15
N ARG A 39 -4.10 -14.61 -9.98
CA ARG A 39 -3.19 -13.73 -9.23
C ARG A 39 -3.04 -12.36 -9.87
N LEU A 40 -2.90 -12.30 -11.21
CA LEU A 40 -2.68 -11.05 -11.93
C LEU A 40 -3.88 -10.09 -11.82
N ILE A 41 -5.10 -10.62 -12.00
CA ILE A 41 -6.33 -9.80 -11.96
C ILE A 41 -6.50 -9.18 -10.56
N VAL A 42 -6.38 -10.00 -9.52
CA VAL A 42 -6.53 -9.52 -8.14
C VAL A 42 -5.42 -8.54 -7.77
N TYR A 43 -4.19 -8.76 -8.23
CA TYR A 43 -3.08 -7.85 -8.02
C TYR A 43 -3.34 -6.47 -8.66
N LEU A 44 -3.73 -6.42 -9.94
CA LEU A 44 -4.02 -5.18 -10.64
C LEU A 44 -5.22 -4.43 -10.04
N LEU A 45 -6.30 -5.14 -9.70
CA LEU A 45 -7.45 -4.54 -9.03
C LEU A 45 -7.08 -3.96 -7.66
N SER A 46 -6.26 -4.65 -6.88
CA SER A 46 -5.80 -4.18 -5.57
C SER A 46 -4.95 -2.92 -5.70
N ILE A 47 -4.04 -2.89 -6.67
CA ILE A 47 -3.22 -1.69 -6.93
C ILE A 47 -4.09 -0.51 -7.37
N ALA A 48 -5.03 -0.72 -8.29
CA ALA A 48 -5.96 0.31 -8.74
C ALA A 48 -6.80 0.85 -7.57
N THR A 49 -7.35 -0.03 -6.74
CA THR A 49 -8.08 0.31 -5.53
C THR A 49 -7.20 1.12 -4.57
N PHE A 50 -5.98 0.66 -4.32
CA PHE A 50 -5.03 1.36 -3.45
C PHE A 50 -4.78 2.80 -3.92
N ILE A 51 -4.51 2.99 -5.22
CA ILE A 51 -4.25 4.33 -5.80
C ILE A 51 -5.48 5.24 -5.63
N VAL A 52 -6.68 4.77 -5.98
CA VAL A 52 -7.92 5.55 -5.90
C VAL A 52 -8.19 5.98 -4.46
N PHE A 53 -8.14 5.06 -3.50
CA PHE A 53 -8.40 5.37 -2.10
C PHE A 53 -7.28 6.20 -1.46
N LEU A 54 -6.03 6.03 -1.89
CA LEU A 54 -4.91 6.86 -1.44
C LEU A 54 -5.08 8.31 -1.92
N MET A 55 -5.45 8.52 -3.18
CA MET A 55 -5.76 9.86 -3.70
C MET A 55 -6.97 10.47 -2.99
N GLY A 56 -8.00 9.68 -2.72
CA GLY A 56 -9.16 10.10 -1.93
C GLY A 56 -8.76 10.60 -0.53
N CYS A 57 -7.77 10.00 0.11
CA CYS A 57 -7.22 10.49 1.38
C CYS A 57 -6.65 11.91 1.27
N GLY A 58 -6.03 12.24 0.13
CA GLY A 58 -5.48 13.58 -0.13
C GLY A 58 -6.57 14.67 -0.26
N TRP A 59 -7.77 14.30 -0.69
CA TRP A 59 -8.92 15.21 -0.87
C TRP A 59 -9.91 15.21 0.30
N SER A 60 -9.73 14.30 1.28
CA SER A 60 -10.66 14.19 2.39
C SER A 60 -10.65 15.45 3.27
N GLU A 61 -11.84 15.96 3.59
CA GLU A 61 -12.06 17.09 4.50
C GLU A 61 -12.53 16.64 5.88
N SER A 62 -13.01 15.39 6.00
CA SER A 62 -13.52 14.80 7.25
C SER A 62 -12.58 13.73 7.79
N ILE A 63 -12.33 13.73 9.10
CA ILE A 63 -11.52 12.70 9.79
C ILE A 63 -12.12 11.30 9.59
N VAL A 64 -13.44 11.17 9.66
CA VAL A 64 -14.10 9.87 9.51
C VAL A 64 -13.91 9.32 8.10
N SER A 65 -14.12 10.15 7.08
CA SER A 65 -13.85 9.76 5.67
C SER A 65 -12.39 9.36 5.47
N PHE A 66 -11.47 10.13 6.04
CA PHE A 66 -10.03 9.84 5.97
C PHE A 66 -9.68 8.47 6.60
N LEU A 67 -10.25 8.12 7.75
CA LEU A 67 -10.01 6.85 8.42
C LEU A 67 -10.57 5.67 7.63
N ILE A 68 -11.77 5.79 7.06
CA ILE A 68 -12.38 4.76 6.21
C ILE A 68 -11.54 4.51 4.95
N LEU A 69 -11.14 5.59 4.26
CA LEU A 69 -10.29 5.50 3.08
C LEU A 69 -8.93 4.86 3.40
N ARG A 70 -8.36 5.17 4.56
CA ARG A 70 -7.13 4.56 5.07
C ARG A 70 -7.26 3.07 5.34
N PHE A 71 -8.38 2.63 5.90
CA PHE A 71 -8.64 1.21 6.14
C PHE A 71 -8.70 0.42 4.83
N ILE A 72 -9.48 0.91 3.86
CA ILE A 72 -9.62 0.25 2.55
C ILE A 72 -8.28 0.27 1.79
N ALA A 73 -7.56 1.38 1.81
CA ALA A 73 -6.21 1.47 1.24
C ALA A 73 -5.25 0.47 1.89
N GLY A 74 -5.33 0.28 3.21
CA GLY A 74 -4.54 -0.72 3.94
C GLY A 74 -4.83 -2.15 3.46
N CYS A 75 -6.11 -2.51 3.33
CA CYS A 75 -6.51 -3.82 2.80
C CYS A 75 -5.95 -4.07 1.39
N ALA A 76 -6.07 -3.07 0.51
CA ALA A 76 -5.56 -3.17 -0.85
C ALA A 76 -4.02 -3.23 -0.92
N ALA A 77 -3.33 -2.50 -0.03
CA ALA A 77 -1.87 -2.46 0.04
C ALA A 77 -1.23 -3.80 0.46
N SER A 78 -1.98 -4.70 1.09
CA SER A 78 -1.48 -6.02 1.51
C SER A 78 -1.31 -7.00 0.35
N SER A 79 -1.93 -6.74 -0.80
CA SER A 79 -1.96 -7.63 -1.96
C SER A 79 -0.55 -7.99 -2.50
N PRO A 80 0.40 -7.05 -2.70
CA PRO A 80 1.74 -7.40 -3.17
C PRO A 80 2.48 -8.37 -2.25
N SER A 81 2.34 -8.19 -0.93
CA SER A 81 2.97 -9.07 0.06
C SER A 81 2.34 -10.45 0.10
N THR A 82 1.02 -10.54 -0.11
CA THR A 82 0.27 -11.80 -0.06
C THR A 82 0.44 -12.61 -1.34
N ILE A 83 0.28 -11.96 -2.49
CA ILE A 83 0.28 -12.62 -3.80
C ILE A 83 1.72 -12.83 -4.30
N GLY A 84 2.65 -11.92 -3.96
CA GLY A 84 4.03 -11.94 -4.46
C GLY A 84 4.77 -13.23 -4.10
N GLY A 85 4.70 -13.68 -2.85
CA GLY A 85 5.33 -14.92 -2.41
C GLY A 85 4.77 -16.16 -3.15
N GLY A 86 3.46 -16.20 -3.33
CA GLY A 86 2.81 -17.26 -4.09
C GLY A 86 3.18 -17.25 -5.58
N THR A 87 3.28 -16.09 -6.19
CA THR A 87 3.68 -15.96 -7.60
C THR A 87 5.11 -16.45 -7.82
N VAL A 88 6.04 -16.10 -6.94
CA VAL A 88 7.43 -16.61 -6.96
C VAL A 88 7.44 -18.13 -6.85
N ALA A 89 6.61 -18.69 -5.95
CA ALA A 89 6.52 -20.13 -5.77
C ALA A 89 5.98 -20.87 -6.99
N ASP A 90 5.11 -20.24 -7.77
CA ASP A 90 4.49 -20.88 -8.95
C ASP A 90 5.36 -20.78 -10.21
N VAL A 91 6.09 -19.67 -10.37
CA VAL A 91 6.83 -19.37 -11.61
C VAL A 91 8.29 -19.85 -11.55
N ILE A 92 8.92 -19.86 -10.36
CA ILE A 92 10.35 -20.12 -10.20
C ILE A 92 10.62 -21.55 -9.74
N PRO A 93 11.56 -22.28 -10.41
CA PRO A 93 12.00 -23.61 -10.01
C PRO A 93 12.47 -23.66 -8.55
N VAL A 94 12.27 -24.79 -7.89
CA VAL A 94 12.55 -24.97 -6.45
C VAL A 94 14.01 -24.59 -6.10
N GLN A 95 14.94 -24.83 -7.02
CA GLN A 95 16.38 -24.58 -6.82
C GLN A 95 16.72 -23.09 -6.72
N GLU A 96 15.97 -22.21 -7.41
CA GLU A 96 16.22 -20.77 -7.47
C GLU A 96 15.23 -19.95 -6.64
N ARG A 97 14.18 -20.60 -6.10
CA ARG A 97 13.09 -19.98 -5.35
C ARG A 97 13.58 -19.18 -4.13
N GLY A 98 14.60 -19.69 -3.43
CA GLY A 98 15.18 -19.02 -2.26
C GLY A 98 15.78 -17.67 -2.59
N ALA A 99 16.55 -17.57 -3.67
CA ALA A 99 17.16 -16.33 -4.13
C ALA A 99 16.09 -15.32 -4.57
N ALA A 100 15.07 -15.77 -5.32
CA ALA A 100 13.99 -14.92 -5.77
C ALA A 100 13.14 -14.37 -4.60
N MET A 101 12.83 -15.20 -3.61
CA MET A 101 12.13 -14.76 -2.40
C MET A 101 12.97 -13.77 -1.58
N ALA A 102 14.29 -13.95 -1.51
CA ALA A 102 15.18 -13.00 -0.85
C ALA A 102 15.13 -11.62 -1.52
N VAL A 103 15.15 -11.57 -2.85
CA VAL A 103 15.05 -10.31 -3.60
C VAL A 103 13.70 -9.63 -3.37
N THR A 104 12.59 -10.37 -3.38
CA THR A 104 11.26 -9.79 -3.13
C THR A 104 11.08 -9.31 -1.69
N ALA A 105 11.80 -9.87 -0.72
CA ALA A 105 11.76 -9.43 0.67
C ALA A 105 12.50 -8.11 0.92
N VAL A 106 13.42 -7.71 0.05
CA VAL A 106 14.19 -6.46 0.20
C VAL A 106 13.28 -5.23 0.19
N GLY A 107 12.28 -5.18 -0.68
CA GLY A 107 11.34 -4.06 -0.77
C GLY A 107 10.62 -3.76 0.55
N PRO A 108 9.89 -4.72 1.14
CA PRO A 108 9.22 -4.54 2.43
C PRO A 108 10.16 -4.19 3.60
N ILE A 109 11.42 -4.62 3.56
CA ILE A 109 12.41 -4.28 4.59
C ILE A 109 12.94 -2.85 4.43
N LEU A 110 13.19 -2.41 3.20
CA LEU A 110 13.69 -1.06 2.94
C LEU A 110 12.62 0.02 3.04
N ALA A 111 11.36 -0.31 2.72
CA ALA A 111 10.27 0.65 2.72
C ALA A 111 10.08 1.39 4.06
N PRO A 112 10.10 0.74 5.24
CA PRO A 112 9.99 1.44 6.53
C PRO A 112 11.19 2.34 6.85
N VAL A 113 12.34 2.11 6.25
CA VAL A 113 13.55 2.93 6.45
C VAL A 113 13.50 4.16 5.56
N ILE A 114 13.21 3.98 4.28
CA ILE A 114 13.21 5.07 3.29
C ILE A 114 11.92 5.92 3.39
N GLY A 115 10.79 5.28 3.69
CA GLY A 115 9.47 5.92 3.74
C GLY A 115 9.41 7.15 4.64
N PRO A 116 9.79 7.06 5.92
CA PRO A 116 9.77 8.20 6.84
C PRO A 116 10.71 9.35 6.42
N VAL A 117 11.87 9.02 5.85
CA VAL A 117 12.84 10.03 5.38
C VAL A 117 12.25 10.83 4.21
N VAL A 118 11.80 10.14 3.17
CA VAL A 118 11.22 10.79 1.99
C VAL A 118 9.88 11.46 2.34
N GLY A 119 9.01 10.75 3.04
CA GLY A 119 7.70 11.27 3.44
C GLY A 119 7.79 12.46 4.39
N GLY A 120 8.74 12.45 5.32
CA GLY A 120 8.99 13.57 6.23
C GLY A 120 9.48 14.81 5.50
N PHE A 121 10.43 14.66 4.57
CA PHE A 121 10.93 15.76 3.75
C PHE A 121 9.85 16.38 2.86
N VAL A 122 9.06 15.55 2.17
CA VAL A 122 7.95 15.99 1.32
C VAL A 122 6.87 16.70 2.15
N ALA A 123 6.51 16.14 3.30
CA ALA A 123 5.51 16.73 4.18
C ALA A 123 5.93 18.10 4.74
N GLN A 124 7.23 18.32 4.98
CA GLN A 124 7.76 19.60 5.45
C GLN A 124 7.80 20.66 4.36
N GLN A 125 8.18 20.30 3.13
CA GLN A 125 8.39 21.26 2.04
C GLN A 125 7.09 21.56 1.26
N LEU A 126 6.28 20.53 0.98
CA LEU A 126 5.10 20.61 0.09
C LEU A 126 3.78 20.42 0.82
N GLY A 127 3.82 20.02 2.10
CA GLY A 127 2.64 19.70 2.88
C GLY A 127 2.26 18.21 2.84
N TRP A 128 1.55 17.77 3.87
CA TRP A 128 1.22 16.35 4.09
C TRP A 128 0.37 15.72 2.98
N ARG A 129 -0.46 16.49 2.28
CA ARG A 129 -1.29 16.03 1.17
C ARG A 129 -0.45 15.58 -0.03
N TRP A 130 0.67 16.24 -0.30
CA TRP A 130 1.58 15.88 -1.37
C TRP A 130 2.21 14.50 -1.20
N THR A 131 2.35 14.01 0.02
CA THR A 131 2.85 12.65 0.29
C THR A 131 1.96 11.58 -0.34
N PHE A 132 0.62 11.76 -0.32
CA PHE A 132 -0.32 10.83 -0.94
C PHE A 132 -0.25 10.84 -2.46
N TRP A 133 -0.13 12.04 -3.04
CA TRP A 133 0.00 12.19 -4.47
C TRP A 133 1.29 11.55 -4.99
N LEU A 134 2.40 11.77 -4.32
CA LEU A 134 3.70 11.21 -4.70
C LEU A 134 3.69 9.68 -4.66
N VAL A 135 3.16 9.08 -3.59
CA VAL A 135 3.02 7.62 -3.50
C VAL A 135 2.07 7.09 -4.57
N GLY A 136 0.94 7.77 -4.81
CA GLY A 136 -0.02 7.40 -5.86
C GLY A 136 0.61 7.40 -7.25
N PHE A 137 1.40 8.42 -7.59
CA PHE A 137 2.14 8.48 -8.86
C PHE A 137 3.21 7.40 -8.97
N ALA A 138 3.98 7.14 -7.90
CA ALA A 138 5.00 6.09 -7.90
C ALA A 138 4.40 4.69 -8.11
N VAL A 139 3.27 4.40 -7.47
CA VAL A 139 2.56 3.12 -7.64
C VAL A 139 1.96 3.00 -9.05
N ARG A 140 1.43 4.10 -9.60
CA ARG A 140 0.88 4.10 -10.96
C ARG A 140 1.94 3.83 -12.01
N THR A 141 3.13 4.42 -11.90
CA THR A 141 4.23 4.14 -12.84
C THR A 141 4.69 2.69 -12.76
N HIS A 142 4.70 2.11 -11.55
CA HIS A 142 5.02 0.70 -11.35
C HIS A 142 3.97 -0.23 -11.99
N SER A 143 2.67 0.08 -11.87
CA SER A 143 1.60 -0.75 -12.49
C SER A 143 1.69 -0.76 -14.00
N HIS A 144 1.96 0.39 -14.65
CA HIS A 144 2.18 0.45 -16.09
C HIS A 144 3.39 -0.37 -16.55
N PHE A 145 4.44 -0.41 -15.75
CA PHE A 145 5.60 -1.24 -16.06
C PHE A 145 5.28 -2.74 -16.00
N VAL A 146 4.47 -3.17 -15.04
CA VAL A 146 4.02 -4.57 -14.90
C VAL A 146 3.07 -4.97 -16.03
N GLU A 147 2.21 -4.07 -16.52
CA GLU A 147 1.31 -4.33 -17.65
C GLU A 147 2.05 -4.44 -19.00
N SER A 148 3.25 -3.88 -19.10
CA SER A 148 4.05 -3.88 -20.34
C SER A 148 4.98 -5.10 -20.51
N ILE A 149 5.07 -5.96 -19.48
CA ILE A 149 5.84 -7.22 -19.48
C ILE A 149 4.91 -8.40 -19.71
#